data_4640d87efdb5b423dd3cc37fab58cd53
#
_entry.id   4640d87efdb5b423dd3cc37fab58cd53
#
_cell.length_a   1.000
_cell.length_b   1.000
_cell.length_c   1.000
_cell.angle_alpha   90.00
_cell.angle_beta   90.00
_cell.angle_gamma   90.00
#
_symmetry.space_group_name_H-M   'P 1'
#
loop_
_entity.id
_entity.type
_entity.pdbx_description
1 polymer ?
#
loop_
_entity_poly.entity_id
_entity_poly.type
_entity_poly.pdbx_seq_one_letter_code
_entity_poly.pdbx_strand_id
1 'polypeptide(L)'
;LAQIAVESGELRYLREIWGPTGWQLKYESHHGLGNIQPGDGKRFLGRGLIQLTGRANYAEFGEWLDLPLLDQPELLEQPLHAARSAACFWQKRRCNELADSSQFKTLTARINPGLLHYDRRLAYWLKAKALLGVNGG
;
A
#
# COMPACT_ATOMS: atom_id res chain seq x y z
N LEU A 1 2.25 -3.34 -11.15
CA LEU A 1 0.83 -3.46 -11.52
C LEU A 1 0.10 -4.53 -10.69
N ALA A 2 0.55 -5.79 -10.68
CA ALA A 2 -0.13 -6.90 -10.00
C ALA A 2 -0.43 -6.64 -8.51
N GLN A 3 0.52 -6.08 -7.78
CA GLN A 3 0.36 -5.75 -6.36
C GLN A 3 -0.70 -4.66 -6.17
N ILE A 4 -0.57 -3.56 -6.91
CA ILE A 4 -1.51 -2.43 -6.85
C ILE A 4 -2.93 -2.86 -7.22
N ALA A 5 -3.09 -3.73 -8.23
CA ALA A 5 -4.42 -4.22 -8.62
C ALA A 5 -5.14 -4.91 -7.46
N VAL A 6 -4.43 -5.67 -6.63
CA VAL A 6 -5.03 -6.33 -5.46
C VAL A 6 -5.26 -5.33 -4.31
N GLU A 7 -4.26 -4.48 -3.99
CA GLU A 7 -4.36 -3.53 -2.87
C GLU A 7 -5.48 -2.50 -3.06
N SER A 8 -5.69 -2.03 -4.29
CA SER A 8 -6.67 -0.98 -4.59
C SER A 8 -8.02 -1.51 -5.13
N GLY A 9 -8.22 -2.83 -5.15
CA GLY A 9 -9.41 -3.41 -5.76
C GLY A 9 -9.54 -3.04 -7.24
N GLU A 10 -8.48 -3.27 -8.01
CA GLU A 10 -8.38 -2.94 -9.44
C GLU A 10 -8.47 -1.43 -9.71
N LEU A 11 -7.80 -0.64 -8.89
CA LEU A 11 -7.74 0.83 -8.94
C LEU A 11 -9.07 1.53 -8.61
N ARG A 12 -10.02 0.81 -8.00
CA ARG A 12 -11.34 1.37 -7.64
C ARG A 12 -11.32 2.14 -6.34
N TYR A 13 -10.47 1.74 -5.39
CA TYR A 13 -10.47 2.27 -4.04
C TYR A 13 -9.14 2.94 -3.71
N LEU A 14 -9.20 4.23 -3.46
CA LEU A 14 -8.06 5.01 -2.95
C LEU A 14 -8.17 5.26 -1.44
N ARG A 15 -9.22 4.73 -0.82
CA ARG A 15 -9.48 4.81 0.62
C ARG A 15 -10.11 3.52 1.09
N GLU A 16 -9.65 3.02 2.23
CA GLU A 16 -10.26 1.90 2.93
C GLU A 16 -11.70 2.22 3.33
N ILE A 17 -12.62 1.28 3.06
CA ILE A 17 -14.01 1.41 3.47
C ILE A 17 -14.08 1.20 4.98
N TRP A 18 -14.47 2.26 5.69
CA TRP A 18 -14.56 2.22 7.15
C TRP A 18 -15.94 1.75 7.60
N GLY A 19 -16.00 0.56 8.27
CA GLY A 19 -17.23 -0.02 8.76
C GLY A 19 -17.67 0.37 10.16
N PRO A 20 -16.82 0.54 11.24
CA PRO A 20 -15.55 -0.16 11.42
C PRO A 20 -15.74 -1.66 11.65
N THR A 21 -14.88 -2.46 11.05
CA THR A 21 -14.80 -3.90 11.31
C THR A 21 -14.05 -4.17 12.62
N GLY A 22 -14.18 -5.38 13.18
CA GLY A 22 -13.39 -5.78 14.35
C GLY A 22 -11.88 -5.67 14.14
N TRP A 23 -11.40 -5.79 12.91
CA TRP A 23 -10.00 -5.57 12.55
C TRP A 23 -9.64 -4.08 12.57
N GLN A 24 -10.47 -3.23 12.00
CA GLN A 24 -10.26 -1.78 11.96
C GLN A 24 -10.28 -1.15 13.37
N LEU A 25 -11.08 -1.68 14.28
CA LEU A 25 -11.07 -1.26 15.68
C LEU A 25 -9.70 -1.46 16.35
N LYS A 26 -8.92 -2.46 15.91
CA LYS A 26 -7.56 -2.70 16.40
C LYS A 26 -6.53 -1.68 15.91
N TYR A 27 -6.87 -0.82 14.96
CA TYR A 27 -5.99 0.28 14.55
C TYR A 27 -5.85 1.33 15.65
N GLU A 28 -6.89 1.49 16.47
CA GLU A 28 -6.85 2.43 17.58
C GLU A 28 -5.81 1.98 18.62
N SER A 29 -4.95 2.90 19.01
CA SER A 29 -3.83 2.64 19.94
C SER A 29 -2.86 1.54 19.49
N HIS A 30 -2.77 1.25 18.19
CA HIS A 30 -1.87 0.25 17.65
C HIS A 30 -0.44 0.78 17.56
N HIS A 31 0.42 0.44 18.51
CA HIS A 31 1.80 0.95 18.60
C HIS A 31 2.64 0.66 17.34
N GLY A 32 2.48 -0.52 16.72
CA GLY A 32 3.18 -0.88 15.48
C GLY A 32 2.83 -0.01 14.28
N LEU A 33 1.66 0.64 14.29
CA LEU A 33 1.22 1.63 13.31
C LEU A 33 1.56 3.07 13.75
N GLY A 34 2.13 3.25 14.94
CA GLY A 34 2.38 4.56 15.53
C GLY A 34 1.11 5.33 15.89
N ASN A 35 -0.02 4.65 16.01
CA ASN A 35 -1.30 5.23 16.41
C ASN A 35 -1.33 5.39 17.93
N ILE A 36 -0.93 6.55 18.41
CA ILE A 36 -0.73 6.86 19.84
C ILE A 36 -1.70 7.89 20.39
N GLN A 37 -2.48 8.52 19.52
CA GLN A 37 -3.47 9.52 19.92
C GLN A 37 -4.88 8.99 19.69
N PRO A 38 -5.85 9.39 20.53
CA PRO A 38 -7.26 9.04 20.32
C PRO A 38 -7.74 9.47 18.91
N GLY A 39 -8.39 8.56 18.21
CA GLY A 39 -8.89 8.78 16.85
C GLY A 39 -7.90 8.47 15.73
N ASP A 40 -6.65 8.13 16.05
CA ASP A 40 -5.63 7.81 15.05
C ASP A 40 -6.03 6.62 14.16
N GLY A 41 -6.70 5.64 14.73
CA GLY A 41 -7.11 4.45 13.99
C GLY A 41 -7.95 4.80 12.75
N LYS A 42 -8.94 5.65 12.92
CA LYS A 42 -9.79 6.14 11.83
C LYS A 42 -9.11 7.22 10.98
N ARG A 43 -8.35 8.12 11.63
CA ARG A 43 -7.68 9.23 10.93
C ARG A 43 -6.67 8.73 9.90
N PHE A 44 -5.87 7.72 10.28
CA PHE A 44 -4.80 7.16 9.45
C PHE A 44 -5.14 5.76 8.91
N LEU A 45 -6.40 5.58 8.51
CA LEU A 45 -6.84 4.37 7.80
C LEU A 45 -6.14 4.25 6.44
N GLY A 46 -6.25 3.09 5.79
CA GLY A 46 -5.60 2.81 4.52
C GLY A 46 -6.00 3.77 3.40
N ARG A 47 -5.01 4.43 2.77
CA ARG A 47 -5.21 5.34 1.63
C ARG A 47 -4.15 5.14 0.55
N GLY A 48 -4.49 5.61 -0.65
CA GLY A 48 -3.65 5.51 -1.84
C GLY A 48 -3.66 4.12 -2.46
N LEU A 49 -2.93 3.97 -3.56
CA LEU A 49 -2.87 2.69 -4.31
C LEU A 49 -2.17 1.57 -3.55
N ILE A 50 -1.36 1.89 -2.55
CA ILE A 50 -0.65 0.91 -1.71
C ILE A 50 -1.30 0.71 -0.34
N GLN A 51 -2.40 1.42 -0.06
CA GLN A 51 -3.13 1.35 1.21
C GLN A 51 -2.24 1.66 2.42
N LEU A 52 -1.57 2.83 2.37
CA LEU A 52 -0.76 3.34 3.47
C LEU A 52 -1.62 3.50 4.72
N THR A 53 -1.22 2.89 5.85
CA THR A 53 -2.00 2.84 7.09
C THR A 53 -1.12 3.19 8.29
N GLY A 54 -1.67 3.95 9.23
CA GLY A 54 -1.04 4.28 10.51
C GLY A 54 -0.27 5.60 10.52
N ARG A 55 -0.32 6.30 11.68
CA ARG A 55 0.32 7.61 11.89
C ARG A 55 1.80 7.61 11.51
N ALA A 56 2.56 6.59 11.91
CA ALA A 56 4.00 6.51 11.64
C ALA A 56 4.29 6.48 10.13
N ASN A 57 3.53 5.69 9.37
CA ASN A 57 3.67 5.64 7.92
C ASN A 57 3.26 6.97 7.26
N TYR A 58 2.18 7.59 7.72
CA TYR A 58 1.78 8.91 7.20
C TYR A 58 2.83 9.99 7.47
N ALA A 59 3.49 9.95 8.64
CA ALA A 59 4.61 10.86 8.94
C ALA A 59 5.79 10.61 7.99
N GLU A 60 6.25 9.36 7.89
CA GLU A 60 7.38 8.96 7.07
C GLU A 60 7.17 9.31 5.58
N PHE A 61 5.99 8.97 5.04
CA PHE A 61 5.66 9.27 3.64
C PHE A 61 5.41 10.76 3.41
N GLY A 62 4.90 11.47 4.41
CA GLY A 62 4.77 12.93 4.36
C GLY A 62 6.12 13.61 4.13
N GLU A 63 7.14 13.19 4.85
CA GLU A 63 8.51 13.68 4.66
C GLU A 63 9.06 13.33 3.26
N TRP A 64 8.92 12.07 2.83
CA TRP A 64 9.46 11.63 1.54
C TRP A 64 8.78 12.26 0.33
N LEU A 65 7.51 12.62 0.44
CA LEU A 65 6.71 13.18 -0.64
C LEU A 65 6.61 14.71 -0.59
N ASP A 66 7.10 15.32 0.49
CA ASP A 66 6.92 16.74 0.80
C ASP A 66 5.42 17.11 0.84
N LEU A 67 4.67 16.38 1.65
CA LEU A 67 3.22 16.53 1.84
C LEU A 67 2.85 16.56 3.32
N PRO A 68 1.91 17.43 3.77
CA PRO A 68 1.49 17.52 5.15
C PRO A 68 0.50 16.38 5.51
N LEU A 69 0.92 15.13 5.39
CA LEU A 69 0.01 13.97 5.51
C LEU A 69 -0.52 13.71 6.92
N LEU A 70 0.14 14.23 7.96
CA LEU A 70 -0.39 14.18 9.33
C LEU A 70 -1.58 15.12 9.52
N ASP A 71 -1.54 16.27 8.86
CA ASP A 71 -2.61 17.27 8.94
C ASP A 71 -3.71 17.00 7.92
N GLN A 72 -3.34 16.58 6.73
CA GLN A 72 -4.22 16.36 5.58
C GLN A 72 -4.03 14.94 5.00
N PRO A 73 -4.41 13.88 5.74
CA PRO A 73 -4.21 12.49 5.29
C PRO A 73 -4.99 12.16 4.01
N GLU A 74 -6.08 12.86 3.74
CA GLU A 74 -6.92 12.71 2.54
C GLU A 74 -6.22 13.10 1.24
N LEU A 75 -5.07 13.78 1.29
CA LEU A 75 -4.27 14.05 0.10
C LEU A 75 -3.90 12.76 -0.65
N LEU A 76 -3.74 11.65 0.07
CA LEU A 76 -3.45 10.34 -0.54
C LEU A 76 -4.64 9.75 -1.32
N GLU A 77 -5.82 10.33 -1.24
CA GLU A 77 -6.99 9.95 -2.04
C GLU A 77 -6.99 10.62 -3.42
N GLN A 78 -6.14 11.63 -3.62
CA GLN A 78 -5.95 12.26 -4.93
C GLN A 78 -5.13 11.32 -5.84
N PRO A 79 -5.53 11.09 -7.11
CA PRO A 79 -4.86 10.13 -7.99
C PRO A 79 -3.35 10.32 -8.12
N LEU A 80 -2.88 11.56 -8.24
CA LEU A 80 -1.46 11.87 -8.32
C LEU A 80 -0.71 11.43 -7.05
N HIS A 81 -1.21 11.79 -5.87
CA HIS A 81 -0.56 11.46 -4.60
C HIS A 81 -0.69 9.98 -4.25
N ALA A 82 -1.79 9.34 -4.63
CA ALA A 82 -1.99 7.90 -4.53
C ALA A 82 -0.94 7.13 -5.35
N ALA A 83 -0.66 7.58 -6.58
CA ALA A 83 0.37 6.98 -7.43
C ALA A 83 1.79 7.28 -6.89
N ARG A 84 2.06 8.51 -6.49
CA ARG A 84 3.36 8.91 -5.91
C ARG A 84 3.68 8.10 -4.64
N SER A 85 2.72 7.91 -3.75
CA SER A 85 2.92 7.11 -2.53
C SER A 85 3.25 5.66 -2.84
N ALA A 86 2.59 5.05 -3.82
CA ALA A 86 2.89 3.70 -4.25
C ALA A 86 4.30 3.59 -4.88
N ALA A 87 4.70 4.54 -5.71
CA ALA A 87 6.04 4.58 -6.31
C ALA A 87 7.13 4.80 -5.24
N CYS A 88 6.87 5.69 -4.28
CA CYS A 88 7.75 5.94 -3.15
C CYS A 88 7.93 4.68 -2.29
N PHE A 89 6.85 3.99 -1.94
CA PHE A 89 6.91 2.71 -1.23
C PHE A 89 7.79 1.71 -2.00
N TRP A 90 7.53 1.56 -3.30
CA TRP A 90 8.24 0.63 -4.16
C TRP A 90 9.75 0.88 -4.15
N GLN A 91 10.16 2.14 -4.30
CA GLN A 91 11.55 2.56 -4.28
C GLN A 91 12.19 2.37 -2.90
N LYS A 92 11.58 2.90 -1.85
CA LYS A 92 12.11 2.87 -0.49
C LYS A 92 12.20 1.45 0.08
N ARG A 93 11.30 0.58 -0.31
CA ARG A 93 11.30 -0.84 0.08
C ARG A 93 12.12 -1.72 -0.87
N ARG A 94 12.88 -1.13 -1.82
CA ARG A 94 13.76 -1.84 -2.75
C ARG A 94 13.03 -2.95 -3.52
N CYS A 95 11.81 -2.66 -3.98
CA CYS A 95 10.99 -3.66 -4.67
C CYS A 95 11.48 -3.93 -6.11
N ASN A 96 12.23 -2.99 -6.72
CA ASN A 96 12.80 -3.20 -8.05
C ASN A 96 13.77 -4.40 -8.07
N GLU A 97 14.67 -4.49 -7.09
CA GLU A 97 15.65 -5.58 -7.01
C GLU A 97 14.98 -6.95 -6.91
N LEU A 98 13.86 -7.03 -6.19
CA LEU A 98 13.08 -8.25 -6.09
C LEU A 98 12.32 -8.56 -7.39
N ALA A 99 11.82 -7.53 -8.06
CA ALA A 99 11.15 -7.67 -9.34
C ALA A 99 12.12 -8.12 -10.45
N ASP A 100 13.30 -7.49 -10.51
CA ASP A 100 14.34 -7.80 -11.52
C ASP A 100 14.90 -9.22 -11.34
N SER A 101 14.96 -9.69 -10.09
CA SER A 101 15.37 -11.07 -9.78
C SER A 101 14.23 -12.08 -9.76
N SER A 102 13.06 -11.72 -10.26
CA SER A 102 11.85 -12.56 -10.35
C SER A 102 11.37 -13.13 -8.99
N GLN A 103 11.72 -12.51 -7.88
CA GLN A 103 11.35 -12.94 -6.53
C GLN A 103 9.93 -12.46 -6.14
N PHE A 104 8.94 -12.85 -6.93
CA PHE A 104 7.57 -12.35 -6.77
C PHE A 104 6.95 -12.63 -5.39
N LYS A 105 7.22 -13.82 -4.82
CA LYS A 105 6.71 -14.18 -3.48
C LYS A 105 7.33 -13.29 -2.39
N THR A 106 8.64 -13.09 -2.42
CA THR A 106 9.36 -12.22 -1.48
C THR A 106 8.89 -10.78 -1.61
N LEU A 107 8.69 -10.30 -2.84
CA LEU A 107 8.13 -8.98 -3.12
C LEU A 107 6.71 -8.85 -2.55
N THR A 108 5.87 -9.85 -2.74
CA THR A 108 4.52 -9.87 -2.15
C THR A 108 4.58 -9.81 -0.63
N ALA A 109 5.45 -10.58 0.01
CA ALA A 109 5.62 -10.56 1.46
C ALA A 109 6.10 -9.19 1.99
N ARG A 110 6.86 -8.43 1.20
CA ARG A 110 7.30 -7.07 1.55
C ARG A 110 6.15 -6.07 1.59
N ILE A 111 5.13 -6.28 0.76
CA ILE A 111 3.93 -5.44 0.70
C ILE A 111 2.88 -5.94 1.70
N ASN A 112 2.67 -7.24 1.74
CA ASN A 112 1.72 -7.91 2.63
C ASN A 112 2.39 -9.16 3.26
N PRO A 113 2.91 -9.07 4.48
CA PRO A 113 3.62 -10.17 5.14
C PRO A 113 2.79 -11.46 5.26
N GLY A 114 1.46 -11.35 5.36
CA GLY A 114 0.54 -12.47 5.41
C GLY A 114 0.27 -13.14 4.06
N LEU A 115 0.86 -12.65 2.96
CA LEU A 115 0.64 -13.13 1.59
C LEU A 115 -0.84 -13.19 1.19
N LEU A 116 -1.64 -12.27 1.72
CA LEU A 116 -3.08 -12.24 1.46
C LEU A 116 -3.35 -12.13 -0.06
N HIS A 117 -4.22 -13.00 -0.55
CA HIS A 117 -4.58 -13.09 -1.98
C HIS A 117 -3.38 -13.33 -2.91
N TYR A 118 -2.38 -14.12 -2.48
CA TYR A 118 -1.18 -14.41 -3.26
C TYR A 118 -1.50 -14.96 -4.65
N ASP A 119 -2.42 -15.92 -4.76
CA ASP A 119 -2.79 -16.53 -6.05
C ASP A 119 -3.38 -15.50 -7.03
N ARG A 120 -4.19 -14.56 -6.52
CA ARG A 120 -4.74 -13.47 -7.31
C ARG A 120 -3.64 -12.51 -7.79
N ARG A 121 -2.67 -12.20 -6.92
CA ARG A 121 -1.50 -11.38 -7.29
C ARG A 121 -0.66 -12.05 -8.36
N LEU A 122 -0.45 -13.35 -8.23
CA LEU A 122 0.29 -14.17 -9.20
C LEU A 122 -0.42 -14.18 -10.56
N ALA A 123 -1.74 -14.37 -10.59
CA ALA A 123 -2.54 -14.34 -11.82
C ALA A 123 -2.42 -12.98 -12.55
N TYR A 124 -2.51 -11.86 -11.83
CA TYR A 124 -2.29 -10.52 -12.40
C TYR A 124 -0.87 -10.34 -12.91
N TRP A 125 0.14 -10.88 -12.21
CA TRP A 125 1.52 -10.78 -12.63
C TRP A 125 1.76 -11.53 -13.95
N LEU A 126 1.28 -12.77 -14.06
CA LEU A 126 1.39 -13.57 -15.29
C LEU A 126 0.67 -12.89 -16.46
N LYS A 127 -0.54 -12.37 -16.22
CA LYS A 127 -1.29 -11.62 -17.24
C LYS A 127 -0.55 -10.34 -17.68
N ALA A 128 0.02 -9.59 -16.75
CA ALA A 128 0.77 -8.38 -17.05
C ALA A 128 2.03 -8.71 -17.87
N LYS A 129 2.77 -9.77 -17.52
CA LYS A 129 3.95 -10.24 -18.29
C LYS A 129 3.57 -10.55 -19.73
N ALA A 130 2.50 -11.31 -19.94
CA ALA A 130 2.03 -11.70 -21.27
C ALA A 130 1.64 -10.48 -22.12
N LEU A 131 0.90 -9.53 -21.54
CA LEU A 131 0.41 -8.34 -22.25
C LEU A 131 1.52 -7.32 -22.54
N LEU A 132 2.53 -7.22 -21.68
CA LEU A 132 3.63 -6.27 -21.84
C LEU A 132 4.84 -6.85 -22.55
N GLY A 133 4.77 -8.11 -22.98
CA GLY A 133 5.88 -8.78 -23.66
C GLY A 133 7.13 -8.94 -22.78
N VAL A 134 6.97 -8.94 -21.47
CA VAL A 134 8.09 -9.09 -20.53
C VAL A 134 8.38 -10.59 -20.38
N ASN A 135 9.31 -11.10 -21.17
CA ASN A 135 9.87 -12.43 -20.99
C ASN A 135 10.87 -12.38 -19.82
N GLY A 136 10.35 -12.50 -18.61
CA GLY A 136 11.20 -12.64 -17.44
C GLY A 136 11.79 -14.05 -17.40
N GLY A 137 13.06 -14.13 -17.17
CA GLY A 137 13.76 -15.34 -16.88
C GLY A 137 13.20 -16.09 -15.67
#